data_a1a690952babea06d42f63c005084a58
#
_entry.id   a1a690952babea06d42f63c005084a58
#
_cell.length_a   1.000
_cell.length_b   1.000
_cell.length_c   1.000
_cell.angle_alpha   90.00
_cell.angle_beta   90.00
_cell.angle_gamma   90.00
#
_symmetry.space_group_name_H-M   'P 1'
#
loop_
_entity.id
_entity.type
_entity.pdbx_description
1 polymer ?
#
loop_
_entity_poly.entity_id
_entity_poly.type
_entity_poly.pdbx_seq_one_letter_code
_entity_poly.pdbx_strand_id
1 'polypeptide(L)'
;MKAGKIWGNTELIHANGVLEFHRIAFKAGFKCSEHEHQFKWNGFFVESGQMLVRVWQEDQGLVDETILTAGDFTQVKPGKIHQFEGLKDGIAFELYWAEFNHNDIVRRTAG
;
A
#
# COMPACT_ATOMS: atom_id res chain seq x y z
N MET A 1 3.78 1.24 -17.01
CA MET A 1 4.26 2.61 -17.19
C MET A 1 4.84 3.14 -15.88
N LYS A 2 5.99 3.78 -15.95
CA LYS A 2 6.66 4.35 -14.77
C LYS A 2 6.37 5.85 -14.68
N ALA A 3 5.99 6.33 -13.51
CA ALA A 3 5.73 7.76 -13.27
C ALA A 3 6.58 8.27 -12.12
N GLY A 4 7.21 9.44 -12.32
CA GLY A 4 8.00 10.10 -11.29
C GLY A 4 7.14 10.73 -10.20
N LYS A 5 7.62 10.67 -8.98
CA LYS A 5 7.00 11.26 -7.80
C LYS A 5 8.06 11.99 -7.00
N ILE A 6 7.65 12.94 -6.16
CA ILE A 6 8.59 13.64 -5.26
C ILE A 6 9.33 12.66 -4.34
N TRP A 7 8.70 11.57 -3.95
CA TRP A 7 9.27 10.55 -3.05
C TRP A 7 9.99 9.41 -3.78
N GLY A 8 9.99 9.39 -5.11
CA GLY A 8 10.63 8.35 -5.91
C GLY A 8 9.90 8.13 -7.23
N ASN A 9 9.49 6.91 -7.50
CA ASN A 9 8.69 6.58 -8.68
C ASN A 9 7.73 5.43 -8.42
N THR A 10 6.72 5.33 -9.27
CA THR A 10 5.77 4.23 -9.26
C THR A 10 5.67 3.65 -10.67
N GLU A 11 5.54 2.33 -10.75
CA GLU A 11 5.36 1.61 -12.00
C GLU A 11 4.13 0.71 -11.87
N LEU A 12 3.12 0.95 -12.70
CA LEU A 12 1.95 0.08 -12.72
C LEU A 12 2.31 -1.23 -13.40
N ILE A 13 2.20 -2.33 -12.65
CA ILE A 13 2.45 -3.70 -13.15
C ILE A 13 1.19 -4.30 -13.71
N HIS A 14 0.07 -4.15 -13.01
CA HIS A 14 -1.21 -4.73 -13.42
C HIS A 14 -2.38 -3.98 -12.80
N ALA A 15 -3.45 -3.82 -13.57
CA ALA A 15 -4.72 -3.30 -13.09
C ALA A 15 -5.86 -3.99 -13.83
N ASN A 16 -7.01 -4.21 -13.10
CA ASN A 16 -8.18 -4.81 -13.74
C ASN A 16 -9.42 -4.24 -13.08
N GLY A 17 -10.00 -3.64 -12.72
CA GLY A 17 -11.23 -3.11 -12.12
C GLY A 17 -11.40 -3.40 -10.63
N VAL A 18 -10.69 -4.39 -10.09
CA VAL A 18 -10.75 -4.73 -8.66
C VAL A 18 -9.39 -4.75 -7.99
N LEU A 19 -8.32 -4.73 -8.77
CA LEU A 19 -6.94 -4.76 -8.28
C LEU A 19 -6.08 -3.80 -9.07
N GLU A 20 -5.20 -3.06 -8.37
CA GLU A 20 -4.03 -2.41 -8.97
C GLU A 20 -2.79 -2.86 -8.23
N PHE A 21 -1.74 -3.13 -8.99
CA PHE A 21 -0.49 -3.63 -8.47
C PHE A 21 0.65 -2.77 -9.02
N HIS A 22 1.33 -2.06 -8.12
CA HIS A 22 2.40 -1.12 -8.45
C HIS A 22 3.70 -1.55 -7.80
N ARG A 23 4.81 -1.33 -8.49
CA ARG A 23 6.14 -1.38 -7.90
C ARG A 23 6.56 0.05 -7.64
N ILE A 24 6.95 0.35 -6.42
CA ILE A 24 7.41 1.70 -6.06
C ILE A 24 8.88 1.65 -5.62
N ALA A 25 9.65 2.64 -6.07
CA ALA A 25 10.97 2.93 -5.55
C ALA A 25 10.86 4.20 -4.72
N PHE A 26 11.18 4.12 -3.45
CA PHE A 26 11.03 5.24 -2.52
C PHE A 26 12.38 5.66 -1.95
N LYS A 27 12.49 6.95 -1.60
CA LYS A 27 13.73 7.56 -1.11
C LYS A 27 13.61 7.93 0.35
N ALA A 28 14.70 7.74 1.09
CA ALA A 28 14.79 8.16 2.48
C ALA A 28 14.54 9.66 2.61
N GLY A 29 13.73 10.05 3.61
CA GLY A 29 13.44 11.44 3.90
C GLY A 29 12.30 12.05 3.09
N PHE A 30 11.68 11.29 2.19
CA PHE A 30 10.56 11.76 1.37
C PHE A 30 9.29 10.99 1.70
N LYS A 31 8.16 11.64 1.52
CA LYS A 31 6.85 11.07 1.86
C LYS A 31 5.83 11.42 0.79
N CYS A 32 4.81 10.57 0.68
CA CYS A 32 3.67 10.83 -0.19
C CYS A 32 2.69 11.79 0.47
N SER A 33 1.60 12.13 -0.22
CA SER A 33 0.55 12.97 0.35
C SER A 33 -0.21 12.23 1.45
N GLU A 34 -0.79 13.00 2.36
CA GLU A 34 -1.82 12.50 3.26
C GLU A 34 -3.11 12.39 2.45
N HIS A 35 -3.68 11.20 2.38
CA HIS A 35 -4.89 10.96 1.58
C HIS A 35 -5.67 9.76 2.09
N GLU A 36 -6.90 9.62 1.61
CA GLU A 36 -7.74 8.46 1.88
C GLU A 36 -8.33 7.94 0.58
N HIS A 37 -8.74 6.67 0.60
CA HIS A 37 -9.50 6.05 -0.48
C HIS A 37 -10.88 5.68 0.06
N GLN A 38 -11.92 6.03 -0.65
CA GLN A 38 -13.28 5.83 -0.17
C GLN A 38 -13.73 4.37 -0.22
N PHE A 39 -13.30 3.63 -1.25
CA PHE A 39 -13.80 2.28 -1.49
C PHE A 39 -12.74 1.19 -1.57
N LYS A 40 -11.48 1.54 -1.71
CA LYS A 40 -10.43 0.53 -1.90
C LYS A 40 -9.49 0.43 -0.71
N TRP A 41 -9.03 -0.78 -0.49
CA TRP A 41 -7.94 -1.09 0.42
C TRP A 41 -6.61 -0.71 -0.22
N ASN A 42 -5.62 -0.41 0.59
CA ASN A 42 -4.28 -0.08 0.14
C ASN A 42 -3.27 -0.89 0.96
N GLY A 43 -2.51 -1.74 0.29
CA GLY A 43 -1.48 -2.57 0.92
C GLY A 43 -0.09 -2.16 0.51
N PHE A 44 0.88 -2.40 1.39
CA PHE A 44 2.31 -2.15 1.16
C PHE A 44 3.10 -3.38 1.57
N PHE A 45 3.86 -3.94 0.64
CA PHE A 45 4.81 -5.01 0.89
C PHE A 45 6.20 -4.47 0.59
N VAL A 46 7.08 -4.43 1.59
CA VAL A 46 8.45 -3.92 1.43
C VAL A 46 9.38 -5.05 1.00
N GLU A 47 10.04 -4.87 -0.14
CA GLU A 47 11.07 -5.78 -0.64
C GLU A 47 12.43 -5.42 -0.07
N SER A 48 12.76 -4.12 -0.01
CA SER A 48 14.05 -3.63 0.50
C SER A 48 13.89 -2.24 1.09
N GLY A 49 14.86 -1.83 1.90
CA GLY A 49 14.82 -0.53 2.55
C GLY A 49 13.95 -0.52 3.80
N GLN A 50 13.46 0.65 4.15
CA GLN A 50 12.62 0.80 5.33
C GLN A 50 11.57 1.88 5.08
N MET A 51 10.31 1.56 5.34
CA MET A 51 9.17 2.42 5.10
C MET A 51 8.38 2.60 6.39
N LEU A 52 7.94 3.82 6.66
CA LEU A 52 7.00 4.14 7.73
C LEU A 52 5.63 4.40 7.10
N VAL A 53 4.61 3.73 7.61
CA VAL A 53 3.22 3.97 7.19
C VAL A 53 2.46 4.57 8.38
N ARG A 54 1.87 5.75 8.16
CA ARG A 54 1.04 6.44 9.15
C ARG A 54 -0.42 6.28 8.78
N VAL A 55 -1.25 5.98 9.77
CA VAL A 55 -2.70 5.94 9.63
C VAL A 55 -3.31 6.79 10.73
N TRP A 56 -4.13 7.77 10.36
CA TRP A 56 -4.77 8.65 11.33
C TRP A 56 -6.06 8.04 11.85
N GLN A 57 -6.17 7.95 13.17
CA GLN A 57 -7.39 7.59 13.88
C GLN A 57 -8.03 8.88 14.36
N GLU A 58 -8.68 9.59 13.45
CA GLU A 58 -9.16 10.96 13.70
C GLU A 58 -10.18 11.05 14.84
N ASP A 59 -11.03 10.03 14.99
CA ASP A 59 -12.00 9.94 16.07
C ASP A 59 -11.36 9.85 17.46
N GLN A 60 -10.10 9.42 17.54
CA GLN A 60 -9.34 9.27 18.78
C GLN A 60 -8.23 10.30 18.91
N GLY A 61 -7.98 11.12 17.90
CA GLY A 61 -6.88 12.07 17.87
C GLY A 61 -5.50 11.42 17.85
N LEU A 62 -5.41 10.19 17.33
CA LEU A 62 -4.18 9.39 17.33
C LEU A 62 -3.68 9.16 15.91
N VAL A 63 -2.37 8.88 15.81
CA VAL A 63 -1.72 8.46 14.58
C VAL A 63 -1.03 7.14 14.86
N ASP A 64 -1.43 6.09 14.15
CA ASP A 64 -0.75 4.80 14.20
C ASP A 64 0.44 4.84 13.25
N GLU A 65 1.60 4.41 13.73
CA GLU A 65 2.81 4.34 12.94
C GLU A 65 3.33 2.92 12.88
N THR A 66 3.55 2.40 11.68
CA THR A 66 4.08 1.07 11.45
C THR A 66 5.35 1.17 10.61
N ILE A 67 6.45 0.61 11.11
CA ILE A 67 7.71 0.54 10.37
C ILE A 67 7.78 -0.82 9.69
N LEU A 68 8.03 -0.79 8.38
CA LEU A 68 8.14 -1.98 7.54
C LEU A 68 9.57 -2.13 7.04
N THR A 69 10.12 -3.32 7.21
CA THR A 69 11.41 -3.73 6.63
C THR A 69 11.16 -4.85 5.62
N ALA A 70 12.22 -5.35 4.99
CA ALA A 70 12.11 -6.38 3.95
C ALA A 70 11.26 -7.58 4.42
N GLY A 71 10.25 -7.92 3.63
CA GLY A 71 9.33 -9.02 3.92
C GLY A 71 8.08 -8.64 4.72
N ASP A 72 7.99 -7.39 5.19
CA ASP A 72 6.84 -6.94 5.98
C ASP A 72 5.71 -6.41 5.08
N PHE A 73 4.49 -6.63 5.55
CA PHE A 73 3.28 -6.16 4.88
C PHE A 73 2.36 -5.45 5.87
N THR A 74 1.73 -4.36 5.43
CA THR A 74 0.63 -3.74 6.15
C THR A 74 -0.44 -3.31 5.16
N GLN A 75 -1.64 -3.05 5.67
CA GLN A 75 -2.75 -2.60 4.84
C GLN A 75 -3.56 -1.53 5.55
N VAL A 76 -4.16 -0.66 4.75
CA VAL A 76 -5.02 0.42 5.20
C VAL A 76 -6.41 0.19 4.63
N LYS A 77 -7.41 0.16 5.50
CA LYS A 77 -8.79 0.00 5.07
C LYS A 77 -9.34 1.28 4.45
N PRO A 78 -10.41 1.19 3.62
CA PRO A 78 -11.07 2.39 3.08
C PRO A 78 -11.48 3.36 4.18
N GLY A 79 -11.43 4.65 3.87
CA GLY A 79 -11.87 5.71 4.78
C GLY A 79 -10.85 6.18 5.79
N LYS A 80 -9.63 5.64 5.78
CA LYS A 80 -8.57 6.06 6.69
C LYS A 80 -7.55 6.94 5.97
N ILE A 81 -7.31 8.14 6.50
CA ILE A 81 -6.24 9.00 6.02
C ILE A 81 -4.92 8.34 6.36
N HIS A 82 -4.03 8.26 5.39
CA HIS A 82 -2.74 7.61 5.56
C HIS A 82 -1.66 8.27 4.70
N GLN A 83 -0.42 7.93 4.99
CA GLN A 83 0.76 8.46 4.33
C GLN A 83 1.91 7.49 4.54
N PHE A 84 2.75 7.28 3.53
CA PHE A 84 4.02 6.60 3.77
C PHE A 84 5.18 7.57 3.68
N GLU A 85 6.26 7.21 4.36
CA GLU A 85 7.53 7.93 4.33
C GLU A 85 8.67 6.93 4.18
N GLY A 86 9.64 7.24 3.32
CA GLY A 86 10.86 6.46 3.22
C GLY A 86 11.78 6.78 4.40
N LEU A 87 12.21 5.76 5.13
CA LEU A 87 13.23 5.90 6.18
C LEU A 87 14.60 5.50 5.65
N LYS A 88 14.65 4.53 4.74
CA LYS A 88 15.83 4.15 3.96
C LYS A 88 15.37 3.89 2.54
N ASP A 89 16.20 4.23 1.55
CA ASP A 89 15.90 3.98 0.14
C ASP A 89 15.50 2.52 -0.05
N GLY A 90 14.46 2.29 -0.81
CA GLY A 90 14.01 0.92 -1.01
C GLY A 90 12.98 0.73 -2.11
N ILE A 91 12.53 -0.50 -2.19
CA ILE A 91 11.53 -0.98 -3.12
C ILE A 91 10.38 -1.58 -2.32
N ALA A 92 9.16 -1.24 -2.72
CA ALA A 92 7.96 -1.86 -2.17
C ALA A 92 6.97 -2.13 -3.30
N PHE A 93 6.00 -2.99 -3.01
CA PHE A 93 4.84 -3.20 -3.87
C PHE A 93 3.65 -2.58 -3.18
N GLU A 94 2.97 -1.72 -3.92
CA GLU A 94 1.74 -1.07 -3.45
C GLU A 94 0.57 -1.70 -4.18
N LEU A 95 -0.41 -2.15 -3.41
CA LEU A 95 -1.59 -2.82 -3.91
C LEU A 95 -2.83 -2.02 -3.54
N TYR A 96 -3.77 -1.93 -4.48
CA TYR A 96 -5.12 -1.47 -4.23
C TYR A 96 -6.08 -2.57 -4.64
N TRP A 97 -7.09 -2.81 -3.83
CA TRP A 97 -8.12 -3.81 -4.18
C TRP A 97 -9.46 -3.44 -3.56
N ALA A 98 -10.53 -3.89 -4.22
CA ALA A 98 -11.86 -3.88 -3.64
C ALA A 98 -12.08 -5.20 -2.91
N GLU A 99 -12.90 -5.18 -1.88
CA GLU A 99 -13.23 -6.39 -1.14
C GLU A 99 -13.98 -7.38 -2.06
N PHE A 100 -13.66 -8.67 -1.94
CA PHE A 100 -14.29 -9.73 -2.72
C PHE A 100 -14.76 -10.86 -1.80
N ASN A 101 -15.66 -11.70 -2.32
CA ASN A 101 -16.15 -12.84 -1.58
C ASN A 101 -15.09 -13.95 -1.60
N HIS A 102 -14.45 -14.18 -0.45
CA HIS A 102 -13.43 -15.20 -0.28
C HIS A 102 -13.92 -16.61 -0.61
N ASN A 103 -15.23 -16.84 -0.49
CA ASN A 103 -15.83 -18.16 -0.76
C ASN A 103 -16.29 -18.32 -2.20
N ASP A 104 -15.98 -17.38 -3.10
CA ASP A 104 -16.32 -17.43 -4.50
C ASP A 104 -15.44 -18.48 -5.23
N ILE A 105 -15.88 -19.72 -5.19
CA ILE A 105 -15.23 -20.84 -5.86
C ILE A 105 -16.26 -21.92 -6.17
N VAL A 106 -16.19 -22.46 -7.37
CA VAL A 106 -16.98 -23.62 -7.78
C VAL A 106 -16.01 -24.72 -8.20
N ARG A 107 -16.06 -25.84 -7.48
CA ARG A 107 -15.10 -26.94 -7.69
C ARG A 107 -15.70 -28.02 -8.58
N ARG A 108 -14.90 -28.50 -9.52
CA ARG A 108 -15.23 -29.68 -10.36
C ARG A 108 -14.55 -30.95 -9.84
N THR A 109 -13.43 -30.79 -9.13
CA THR A 109 -12.66 -31.90 -8.54
C THR A 109 -12.23 -31.50 -7.14
N ALA A 110 -11.88 -32.50 -6.34
CA ALA A 110 -11.29 -32.28 -5.01
C ALA A 110 -9.82 -31.83 -5.13
N GLY A 111 -9.35 -31.11 -4.13
CA GLY A 111 -7.95 -30.70 -4.15
C GLY A 111 -7.69 -29.37 -3.48
#